data_2c15fcf48bd929266e3a88a31e98c71d
#
_entry.id   2c15fcf48bd929266e3a88a31e98c71d
#
_cell.length_a   1.000
_cell.length_b   1.000
_cell.length_c   1.000
_cell.angle_alpha   90.00
_cell.angle_beta   90.00
_cell.angle_gamma   90.00
#
_symmetry.space_group_name_H-M   'P 1'
#
loop_
_entity.id
_entity.type
_entity.pdbx_description
1 polymer ?
#
loop_
_entity_poly.entity_id
_entity_poly.type
_entity_poly.pdbx_seq_one_letter_code
_entity_poly.pdbx_strand_id
1 'polypeptide(L)'
;MIQEVKENQIDGKLALQEKVIAMLKTVYDPEVPVDIYELGLIYKIDIDDELNLKIDMTMTAPSCPMADFILDDARMKLESIEELKSVDIKVVFDPEWTKDMMSEEAKLELGFL
;
A
#
# COMPACT_ATOMS: atom_id res chain seq x y z
N MET A 1 31.46 2.55 13.45
CA MET A 1 30.44 3.11 14.34
C MET A 1 29.41 3.93 13.58
N ILE A 2 29.83 4.91 12.80
CA ILE A 2 28.89 5.71 12.00
C ILE A 2 28.17 4.86 10.95
N GLN A 3 28.88 3.90 10.35
CA GLN A 3 28.29 2.97 9.39
C GLN A 3 27.25 2.05 10.03
N GLU A 4 27.47 1.61 11.27
CA GLU A 4 26.53 0.75 11.97
C GLU A 4 25.22 1.47 12.25
N VAL A 5 25.29 2.75 12.66
CA VAL A 5 24.11 3.57 12.88
C VAL A 5 23.34 3.75 11.59
N LYS A 6 24.05 3.96 10.47
CA LYS A 6 23.44 4.15 9.16
C LYS A 6 22.78 2.86 8.67
N GLU A 7 23.43 1.72 8.87
CA GLU A 7 22.87 0.41 8.52
C GLU A 7 21.62 0.11 9.34
N ASN A 8 21.64 0.42 10.63
CA ASN A 8 20.49 0.22 11.50
C ASN A 8 19.29 1.07 11.06
N GLN A 9 19.53 2.29 10.60
CA GLN A 9 18.47 3.16 10.09
C GLN A 9 17.86 2.61 8.81
N ILE A 10 18.71 2.10 7.90
CA ILE A 10 18.26 1.49 6.66
C ILE A 10 17.45 0.23 6.96
N ASP A 11 17.96 -0.63 7.84
CA ASP A 11 17.27 -1.84 8.24
C ASP A 11 15.93 -1.54 8.91
N GLY A 12 15.89 -0.50 9.74
CA GLY A 12 14.67 -0.06 10.39
C GLY A 12 13.61 0.42 9.40
N LYS A 13 14.02 1.19 8.38
CA LYS A 13 13.11 1.65 7.34
C LYS A 13 12.60 0.49 6.49
N LEU A 14 13.47 -0.45 6.14
CA LEU A 14 13.06 -1.63 5.37
C LEU A 14 12.08 -2.48 6.15
N ALA A 15 12.34 -2.71 7.44
CA ALA A 15 11.44 -3.46 8.29
C ALA A 15 10.07 -2.77 8.40
N LEU A 16 10.07 -1.45 8.52
CA LEU A 16 8.84 -0.67 8.59
C LEU A 16 8.08 -0.70 7.27
N GLN A 17 8.80 -0.60 6.15
CA GLN A 17 8.20 -0.72 4.83
C GLN A 17 7.54 -2.08 4.64
N GLU A 18 8.18 -3.15 5.12
CA GLU A 18 7.59 -4.49 5.07
C GLU A 18 6.32 -4.59 5.90
N LYS A 19 6.29 -3.95 7.06
CA LYS A 19 5.08 -3.88 7.87
C LYS A 19 3.94 -3.16 7.15
N VAL A 20 4.27 -2.06 6.47
CA VAL A 20 3.29 -1.32 5.69
C VAL A 20 2.72 -2.21 4.58
N ILE A 21 3.58 -2.90 3.85
CA ILE A 21 3.15 -3.80 2.79
C ILE A 21 2.29 -4.93 3.35
N ALA A 22 2.71 -5.53 4.45
CA ALA A 22 1.95 -6.60 5.09
C ALA A 22 0.56 -6.13 5.50
N MET A 23 0.45 -4.90 6.00
CA MET A 23 -0.82 -4.33 6.39
C MET A 23 -1.70 -4.05 5.17
N LEU A 24 -1.13 -3.54 4.09
CA LEU A 24 -1.86 -3.30 2.84
C LEU A 24 -2.40 -4.60 2.23
N LYS A 25 -1.71 -5.70 2.43
CA LYS A 25 -2.16 -7.03 1.99
C LYS A 25 -3.35 -7.56 2.78
N THR A 26 -3.77 -6.87 3.83
CA THR A 26 -4.98 -7.22 4.58
C THR A 26 -6.18 -6.36 4.20
N VAL A 27 -6.01 -5.40 3.29
CA VAL A 27 -7.08 -4.53 2.83
C VAL A 27 -7.60 -5.07 1.50
N TYR A 28 -8.88 -5.43 1.47
CA TYR A 28 -9.49 -6.06 0.31
C TYR A 28 -10.53 -5.15 -0.31
N ASP A 29 -10.62 -5.18 -1.64
CA ASP A 29 -11.79 -4.66 -2.33
C ASP A 29 -12.94 -5.62 -2.01
N PRO A 30 -14.09 -5.13 -1.51
CA PRO A 30 -15.20 -6.03 -1.14
C PRO A 30 -15.75 -6.87 -2.28
N GLU A 31 -15.50 -6.47 -3.53
CA GLU A 31 -16.04 -7.15 -4.71
C GLU A 31 -15.13 -8.21 -5.27
N VAL A 32 -13.86 -8.26 -4.86
CA VAL A 32 -12.89 -9.23 -5.39
C VAL A 32 -12.10 -9.87 -4.24
N PRO A 33 -11.74 -11.17 -4.37
CA PRO A 33 -11.01 -11.87 -3.30
C PRO A 33 -9.50 -11.64 -3.34
N VAL A 34 -9.08 -10.43 -3.66
CA VAL A 34 -7.67 -10.06 -3.76
C VAL A 34 -7.46 -8.74 -3.05
N ASP A 35 -6.36 -8.65 -2.28
CA ASP A 35 -6.03 -7.43 -1.57
C ASP A 35 -5.55 -6.32 -2.51
N ILE A 36 -5.57 -5.09 -2.01
CA ILE A 36 -5.25 -3.92 -2.83
C ILE A 36 -3.79 -3.87 -3.28
N TYR A 37 -2.88 -4.48 -2.51
CA TYR A 37 -1.48 -4.53 -2.89
C TYR A 37 -1.27 -5.44 -4.10
N GLU A 38 -1.81 -6.65 -4.05
CA GLU A 38 -1.71 -7.60 -5.16
C GLU A 38 -2.51 -7.16 -6.40
N LEU A 39 -3.56 -6.38 -6.20
CA LEU A 39 -4.31 -5.78 -7.32
C LEU A 39 -3.50 -4.73 -8.07
N GLY A 40 -2.40 -4.24 -7.48
CA GLY A 40 -1.59 -3.22 -8.11
C GLY A 40 -2.14 -1.81 -7.92
N LEU A 41 -2.93 -1.58 -6.88
CA LEU A 41 -3.49 -0.26 -6.60
C LEU A 41 -2.52 0.66 -5.89
N ILE A 42 -1.42 0.12 -5.35
CA ILE A 42 -0.44 0.92 -4.62
C ILE A 42 0.69 1.29 -5.58
N TYR A 43 0.77 2.58 -5.91
CA TYR A 43 1.77 3.07 -6.86
C TYR A 43 3.07 3.53 -6.19
N LYS A 44 2.98 4.02 -4.96
CA LYS A 44 4.16 4.53 -4.28
C LYS A 44 4.00 4.39 -2.77
N ILE A 45 5.07 3.95 -2.12
CA ILE A 45 5.17 3.91 -0.66
C ILE A 45 6.44 4.67 -0.30
N ASP A 46 6.29 5.76 0.46
CA ASP A 46 7.41 6.58 0.88
C ASP A 46 7.33 6.82 2.38
N ILE A 47 8.42 6.48 3.08
CA ILE A 47 8.57 6.72 4.52
C ILE A 47 9.75 7.66 4.67
N ASP A 48 9.51 8.86 5.19
CA ASP A 48 10.58 9.83 5.37
C ASP A 48 11.36 9.57 6.66
N ASP A 49 12.40 10.37 6.91
CA ASP A 49 13.28 10.20 8.07
C ASP A 49 12.57 10.47 9.39
N GLU A 50 11.45 11.17 9.36
CA GLU A 50 10.63 11.45 10.53
C GLU A 50 9.53 10.43 10.74
N LEU A 51 9.51 9.37 9.94
CA LEU A 51 8.55 8.26 10.00
C LEU A 51 7.13 8.70 9.60
N ASN A 52 7.04 9.64 8.69
CA ASN A 52 5.78 9.99 8.04
C ASN A 52 5.61 9.11 6.80
N LEU A 53 4.49 8.43 6.71
CA LEU A 53 4.18 7.56 5.57
C LEU A 53 3.34 8.32 4.56
N LYS A 54 3.76 8.24 3.29
CA LYS A 54 2.99 8.77 2.17
C LYS A 54 2.76 7.65 1.17
N ILE A 55 1.52 7.46 0.80
CA ILE A 55 1.13 6.45 -0.17
C ILE A 55 0.37 7.10 -1.31
N ASP A 56 0.78 6.77 -2.55
CA ASP A 56 -0.01 7.04 -3.73
C ASP A 56 -0.71 5.76 -4.12
N MET A 57 -2.04 5.79 -4.17
CA MET A 57 -2.82 4.64 -4.59
C MET A 57 -3.87 5.05 -5.61
N THR A 58 -4.35 4.06 -6.33
CA THR A 58 -5.41 4.30 -7.31
C THR A 58 -6.59 3.37 -7.04
N MET A 59 -7.62 3.52 -7.83
CA MET A 59 -8.79 2.64 -7.82
C MET A 59 -8.93 1.98 -9.20
N THR A 60 -9.66 0.88 -9.26
CA THR A 60 -9.88 0.18 -10.53
C THR A 60 -10.74 0.99 -11.49
N ALA A 61 -11.51 1.93 -10.95
CA ALA A 61 -12.32 2.88 -11.75
C ALA A 61 -12.46 4.19 -10.98
N PRO A 62 -12.51 5.35 -11.68
CA PRO A 62 -12.64 6.65 -11.00
C PRO A 62 -13.90 6.81 -10.18
N SER A 63 -14.96 6.09 -10.52
CA SER A 63 -16.25 6.18 -9.85
C SER A 63 -16.54 4.98 -8.97
N CYS A 64 -15.51 4.35 -8.39
CA CYS A 64 -15.69 3.19 -7.53
C CYS A 64 -16.49 3.58 -6.27
N PRO A 65 -17.67 3.00 -6.05
CA PRO A 65 -18.50 3.38 -4.89
C PRO A 65 -17.92 2.94 -3.56
N MET A 66 -16.98 2.00 -3.59
CA MET A 66 -16.34 1.47 -2.38
C MET A 66 -15.00 2.15 -2.08
N ALA A 67 -14.64 3.19 -2.83
CA ALA A 67 -13.35 3.85 -2.67
C ALA A 67 -13.15 4.39 -1.25
N ASP A 68 -14.15 5.06 -0.70
CA ASP A 68 -14.07 5.62 0.65
C ASP A 68 -13.89 4.51 1.70
N PHE A 69 -14.59 3.40 1.53
CA PHE A 69 -14.48 2.26 2.43
C PHE A 69 -13.06 1.69 2.41
N ILE A 70 -12.51 1.50 1.21
CA ILE A 70 -11.15 0.97 1.04
C ILE A 70 -10.13 1.94 1.65
N LEU A 71 -10.29 3.23 1.40
CA LEU A 71 -9.39 4.25 1.93
C LEU A 71 -9.42 4.30 3.46
N ASP A 72 -10.62 4.27 4.04
CA ASP A 72 -10.78 4.32 5.49
C ASP A 72 -10.17 3.08 6.14
N ASP A 73 -10.39 1.90 5.56
CA ASP A 73 -9.84 0.66 6.07
C ASP A 73 -8.31 0.67 6.00
N ALA A 74 -7.75 1.09 4.86
CA ALA A 74 -6.31 1.20 4.70
C ALA A 74 -5.71 2.18 5.70
N ARG A 75 -6.33 3.35 5.85
CA ARG A 75 -5.85 4.38 6.77
C ARG A 75 -5.87 3.87 8.22
N MET A 76 -6.96 3.27 8.63
CA MET A 76 -7.10 2.77 10.00
C MET A 76 -6.04 1.71 10.31
N LYS A 77 -5.83 0.78 9.38
CA LYS A 77 -4.84 -0.28 9.55
C LYS A 77 -3.41 0.26 9.57
N LEU A 78 -3.10 1.21 8.70
CA LEU A 78 -1.76 1.80 8.66
C LEU A 78 -1.49 2.66 9.89
N GLU A 79 -2.49 3.38 10.39
CA GLU A 79 -2.35 4.18 11.60
C GLU A 79 -2.14 3.33 12.84
N SER A 80 -2.49 2.04 12.79
CA SER A 80 -2.24 1.12 13.90
C SER A 80 -0.76 0.74 14.03
N ILE A 81 0.06 1.06 13.05
CA ILE A 81 1.50 0.82 13.11
C ILE A 81 2.12 1.90 14.02
N GLU A 82 2.57 1.47 15.19
CA GLU A 82 3.05 2.40 16.24
C GLU A 82 4.25 3.22 15.81
N GLU A 83 5.13 2.67 14.98
CA GLU A 83 6.35 3.32 14.56
C GLU A 83 6.10 4.51 13.62
N LEU A 84 4.94 4.56 12.97
CA LEU A 84 4.61 5.65 12.04
C LEU A 84 4.10 6.86 12.79
N LYS A 85 4.63 8.02 12.45
CA LYS A 85 4.22 9.30 13.03
C LYS A 85 2.95 9.84 12.39
N SER A 86 2.82 9.64 11.08
CA SER A 86 1.63 10.05 10.34
C SER A 86 1.44 9.17 9.12
N VAL A 87 0.21 9.13 8.62
CA VAL A 87 -0.16 8.39 7.41
C VAL A 87 -0.91 9.34 6.48
N ASP A 88 -0.41 9.48 5.26
CA ASP A 88 -1.05 10.28 4.23
C ASP A 88 -1.25 9.42 2.99
N ILE A 89 -2.51 9.25 2.59
CA ILE A 89 -2.88 8.45 1.42
C ILE A 89 -3.48 9.38 0.37
N LYS A 90 -2.86 9.41 -0.79
CA LYS A 90 -3.32 10.21 -1.91
C LYS A 90 -3.85 9.31 -3.00
N VAL A 91 -5.06 9.57 -3.47
CA VAL A 91 -5.65 8.83 -4.60
C VAL A 91 -5.23 9.53 -5.89
N VAL A 92 -4.65 8.76 -6.79
CA VAL A 92 -4.19 9.25 -8.09
C VAL A 92 -4.79 8.39 -9.20
N PHE A 93 -5.03 8.99 -10.37
CA PHE A 93 -5.59 8.27 -11.52
C PHE A 93 -4.67 8.33 -12.74
N ASP A 94 -3.44 8.74 -12.55
CA ASP A 94 -2.43 8.79 -13.59
C ASP A 94 -1.16 8.10 -13.09
N PRO A 95 -0.73 7.00 -13.71
CA PRO A 95 -1.38 6.30 -14.83
C PRO A 95 -2.68 5.61 -14.42
N GLU A 96 -3.56 5.41 -15.40
CA GLU A 96 -4.80 4.68 -15.19
C GLU A 96 -4.50 3.21 -14.89
N TRP A 97 -5.22 2.65 -13.91
CA TRP A 97 -5.04 1.25 -13.55
C TRP A 97 -5.49 0.32 -14.67
N THR A 98 -4.70 -0.72 -14.90
CA THR A 98 -5.03 -1.79 -15.86
C THR A 98 -4.80 -3.14 -15.21
N LYS A 99 -5.39 -4.19 -15.78
CA LYS A 99 -5.23 -5.57 -15.32
C LYS A 99 -3.78 -6.02 -15.32
N ASP A 100 -2.96 -5.45 -16.18
CA ASP A 100 -1.53 -5.79 -16.27
C ASP A 100 -0.75 -5.37 -15.03
N MET A 101 -1.31 -4.48 -14.23
CA MET A 101 -0.68 -4.01 -12.99
C MET A 101 -0.86 -4.99 -11.83
N MET A 102 -1.76 -5.97 -11.97
CA MET A 102 -1.94 -7.01 -10.96
C MET A 102 -0.72 -7.91 -10.88
N SER A 103 -0.44 -8.42 -9.67
CA SER A 103 0.57 -9.46 -9.50
C SER A 103 0.14 -10.74 -10.23
N GLU A 104 1.09 -11.64 -10.46
CA GLU A 104 0.76 -12.93 -11.07
C GLU A 104 -0.20 -13.72 -10.19
N GLU A 105 -0.03 -13.65 -8.87
CA GLU A 105 -0.93 -14.33 -7.94
C GLU A 105 -2.35 -13.80 -8.05
N ALA A 106 -2.51 -12.48 -8.16
CA ALA A 106 -3.83 -11.86 -8.32
C ALA A 106 -4.47 -12.27 -9.63
N LYS A 107 -3.70 -12.27 -10.72
CA LYS A 107 -4.19 -12.69 -12.03
C LYS A 107 -4.66 -14.14 -12.02
N LEU A 108 -3.89 -15.00 -11.35
CA LEU A 108 -4.24 -16.41 -11.23
C LEU A 108 -5.53 -16.58 -10.42
N GLU A 109 -5.62 -15.88 -9.28
CA GLU A 109 -6.79 -15.94 -8.41
C GLU A 109 -8.06 -15.49 -9.12
N LEU A 110 -7.97 -14.48 -9.98
CA LEU A 110 -9.11 -13.93 -10.70
C LEU A 110 -9.33 -14.58 -12.07
N GLY A 111 -8.52 -15.56 -12.43
CA GLY A 111 -8.71 -16.30 -13.68
C GLY A 111 -8.15 -15.64 -14.93
N PHE A 112 -7.17 -14.73 -14.78
CA PHE A 112 -6.53 -14.07 -15.93
C PHE A 112 -5.23 -14.74 -16.39
N LEU A 113 -4.82 -15.79 -15.70
CA LEU A 113 -3.65 -16.59 -16.12
C LEU A 113 -4.06 -18.03 -16.36
#